data_e95d7c5fece3cb45c5ef83b554a4d9ef
#
_entry.id   e95d7c5fece3cb45c5ef83b554a4d9ef
#
_cell.length_a   1.000
_cell.length_b   1.000
_cell.length_c   1.000
_cell.angle_alpha   90.00
_cell.angle_beta   90.00
_cell.angle_gamma   90.00
#
_symmetry.space_group_name_H-M   'P 1'
#
loop_
_entity.id
_entity.type
_entity.pdbx_description
1 polymer ?
#
loop_
_entity_poly.entity_id
_entity_poly.type
_entity_poly.pdbx_seq_one_letter_code
_entity_poly.pdbx_strand_id
1 'polypeptide(L)'
;MSTLTGQIALVTGASRGIGRAIAMELAKQGAVVIGTATSESGAKDIDAALKPTGGAGAVLNVNDAAACDALIDSIVKERGALNILVNNAGITQDNLAMRMKDDEWTSVIDTNLSAVFRLARGVLRPMMKAKGGRIINITSVVGSSGNPGQANYAAAKAGVAGMSRALAREIGSRNITVNCVAPGF
;
A
#
# COMPACT_ATOMS: atom_id res chain seq x y z
N MET A 1 16.35 -10.36 18.07
CA MET A 1 15.41 -11.39 17.58
C MET A 1 14.58 -10.76 16.50
N SER A 2 14.38 -11.47 15.40
CA SER A 2 13.57 -11.00 14.26
C SER A 2 12.09 -11.10 14.66
N THR A 3 11.37 -9.96 14.69
CA THR A 3 9.99 -9.88 15.24
C THR A 3 8.92 -10.27 14.22
N LEU A 4 9.25 -10.33 12.93
CA LEU A 4 8.32 -10.61 11.83
C LEU A 4 8.61 -11.93 11.10
N THR A 5 9.38 -12.84 11.71
CA THR A 5 9.66 -14.16 11.11
C THR A 5 8.37 -14.92 10.78
N GLY A 6 8.27 -15.41 9.55
CA GLY A 6 7.09 -16.11 9.06
C GLY A 6 5.93 -15.21 8.61
N GLN A 7 6.06 -13.88 8.69
CA GLN A 7 5.05 -12.95 8.17
C GLN A 7 5.31 -12.67 6.70
N ILE A 8 4.24 -12.63 5.91
CA ILE A 8 4.26 -12.29 4.49
C ILE A 8 3.72 -10.88 4.32
N ALA A 9 4.48 -10.00 3.68
CA ALA A 9 4.13 -8.60 3.48
C ALA A 9 4.04 -8.23 2.01
N LEU A 10 3.03 -7.46 1.63
CA LEU A 10 2.92 -6.79 0.33
C LEU A 10 3.14 -5.29 0.55
N VAL A 11 4.11 -4.71 -0.17
CA VAL A 11 4.42 -3.28 -0.14
C VAL A 11 4.26 -2.70 -1.54
N THR A 12 3.30 -1.81 -1.73
CA THR A 12 3.08 -1.18 -3.03
C THR A 12 4.01 0.02 -3.25
N GLY A 13 4.51 0.20 -4.49
CA GLY A 13 5.41 1.30 -4.80
C GLY A 13 6.77 1.21 -4.09
N ALA A 14 7.37 0.02 -4.06
CA ALA A 14 8.58 -0.29 -3.31
C ALA A 14 9.90 -0.06 -4.08
N SER A 15 9.86 0.54 -5.28
CA SER A 15 11.07 0.73 -6.10
C SER A 15 12.01 1.83 -5.58
N ARG A 16 11.49 2.80 -4.82
CA ARG A 16 12.24 3.95 -4.31
C ARG A 16 11.60 4.57 -3.07
N GLY A 17 12.30 5.53 -2.46
CA GLY A 17 11.77 6.38 -1.39
C GLY A 17 11.24 5.60 -0.19
N ILE A 18 10.12 6.06 0.36
CA ILE A 18 9.48 5.51 1.56
C ILE A 18 9.12 4.04 1.37
N GLY A 19 8.54 3.65 0.23
CA GLY A 19 8.15 2.28 -0.03
C GLY A 19 9.33 1.31 -0.02
N ARG A 20 10.47 1.71 -0.61
CA ARG A 20 11.70 0.91 -0.56
C ARG A 20 12.24 0.78 0.87
N ALA A 21 12.28 1.88 1.61
CA ALA A 21 12.74 1.86 2.99
C ALA A 21 11.88 0.93 3.87
N ILE A 22 10.55 0.99 3.72
CA ILE A 22 9.62 0.10 4.43
C ILE A 22 9.86 -1.36 4.04
N ALA A 23 9.98 -1.66 2.73
CA ALA A 23 10.19 -3.02 2.26
C ALA A 23 11.48 -3.63 2.82
N MET A 24 12.56 -2.87 2.81
CA MET A 24 13.85 -3.29 3.35
C MET A 24 13.83 -3.46 4.87
N GLU A 25 13.15 -2.56 5.60
CA GLU A 25 13.06 -2.68 7.07
C GLU A 25 12.20 -3.89 7.47
N LEU A 26 11.06 -4.12 6.82
CA LEU A 26 10.25 -5.32 7.08
C LEU A 26 11.05 -6.61 6.80
N ALA A 27 11.81 -6.64 5.70
CA ALA A 27 12.67 -7.77 5.37
C ALA A 27 13.78 -7.98 6.43
N LYS A 28 14.42 -6.90 6.88
CA LYS A 28 15.41 -6.93 7.97
C LYS A 28 14.82 -7.46 9.27
N GLN A 29 13.54 -7.19 9.55
CA GLN A 29 12.79 -7.70 10.70
C GLN A 29 12.32 -9.16 10.51
N GLY A 30 12.63 -9.80 9.37
CA GLY A 30 12.37 -11.21 9.09
C GLY A 30 11.08 -11.51 8.32
N ALA A 31 10.37 -10.50 7.85
CA ALA A 31 9.24 -10.74 6.96
C ALA A 31 9.71 -11.14 5.55
N VAL A 32 8.95 -12.01 4.89
CA VAL A 32 9.06 -12.23 3.44
C VAL A 32 8.26 -11.13 2.74
N VAL A 33 8.94 -10.26 2.02
CA VAL A 33 8.33 -9.07 1.43
C VAL A 33 8.17 -9.23 -0.08
N ILE A 34 6.97 -8.98 -0.57
CA ILE A 34 6.68 -8.77 -1.99
C ILE A 34 6.55 -7.26 -2.20
N GLY A 35 7.49 -6.68 -2.93
CA GLY A 35 7.46 -5.26 -3.27
C GLY A 35 6.99 -5.06 -4.70
N THR A 36 6.21 -3.98 -4.98
CA THR A 36 5.74 -3.74 -6.34
C THR A 36 6.27 -2.46 -6.95
N ALA A 37 6.39 -2.47 -8.27
CA ALA A 37 6.67 -1.31 -9.12
C ALA A 37 5.78 -1.34 -10.36
N THR A 38 5.61 -0.21 -11.04
CA THR A 38 4.85 -0.14 -12.29
C THR A 38 5.65 -0.58 -13.51
N SER A 39 6.99 -0.68 -13.41
CA SER A 39 7.88 -1.08 -14.50
C SER A 39 8.59 -2.40 -14.20
N GLU A 40 8.92 -3.13 -15.25
CA GLU A 40 9.74 -4.35 -15.20
C GLU A 40 11.12 -4.10 -14.56
N SER A 41 11.76 -2.99 -14.89
CA SER A 41 13.06 -2.64 -14.31
C SER A 41 12.95 -2.40 -12.82
N GLY A 42 11.93 -1.64 -12.37
CA GLY A 42 11.69 -1.41 -10.95
C GLY A 42 11.37 -2.69 -10.17
N ALA A 43 10.62 -3.61 -10.77
CA ALA A 43 10.34 -4.92 -10.16
C ALA A 43 11.60 -5.77 -10.04
N LYS A 44 12.47 -5.79 -11.07
CA LYS A 44 13.77 -6.48 -11.03
C LYS A 44 14.71 -5.92 -9.96
N ASP A 45 14.75 -4.59 -9.79
CA ASP A 45 15.56 -3.95 -8.75
C ASP A 45 15.08 -4.31 -7.34
N ILE A 46 13.75 -4.37 -7.15
CA ILE A 46 13.13 -4.84 -5.89
C ILE A 46 13.46 -6.31 -5.65
N ASP A 47 13.31 -7.15 -6.67
CA ASP A 47 13.61 -8.59 -6.60
C ASP A 47 15.04 -8.84 -6.16
N ALA A 48 16.01 -8.19 -6.82
CA ALA A 48 17.42 -8.29 -6.47
C ALA A 48 17.69 -7.87 -5.01
N ALA A 49 17.00 -6.82 -4.51
CA ALA A 49 17.19 -6.33 -3.15
C ALA A 49 16.55 -7.24 -2.08
N LEU A 50 15.39 -7.86 -2.38
CA LEU A 50 14.63 -8.66 -1.42
C LEU A 50 14.92 -10.16 -1.47
N LYS A 51 15.48 -10.66 -2.57
CA LYS A 51 15.81 -12.08 -2.78
C LYS A 51 16.63 -12.71 -1.65
N PRO A 52 17.65 -12.05 -1.06
CA PRO A 52 18.40 -12.62 0.05
C PRO A 52 17.56 -12.96 1.29
N THR A 53 16.39 -12.33 1.46
CA THR A 53 15.45 -12.56 2.57
C THR A 53 14.23 -13.40 2.16
N GLY A 54 14.27 -14.02 0.97
CA GLY A 54 13.16 -14.82 0.43
C GLY A 54 12.01 -13.98 -0.15
N GLY A 55 12.18 -12.66 -0.24
CA GLY A 55 11.21 -11.75 -0.87
C GLY A 55 11.30 -11.74 -2.40
N ALA A 56 10.47 -10.93 -3.03
CA ALA A 56 10.38 -10.81 -4.47
C ALA A 56 9.91 -9.42 -4.93
N GLY A 57 10.21 -9.08 -6.17
CA GLY A 57 9.66 -7.93 -6.87
C GLY A 57 8.54 -8.35 -7.83
N ALA A 58 7.49 -7.55 -7.94
CA ALA A 58 6.39 -7.78 -8.87
C ALA A 58 6.01 -6.50 -9.62
N VAL A 59 5.60 -6.65 -10.87
CA VAL A 59 5.02 -5.53 -11.64
C VAL A 59 3.55 -5.38 -11.23
N LEU A 60 3.15 -4.19 -10.84
CA LEU A 60 1.75 -3.90 -10.50
C LEU A 60 1.44 -2.42 -10.77
N ASN A 61 0.43 -2.18 -11.59
CA ASN A 61 -0.31 -0.93 -11.59
C ASN A 61 -1.49 -1.08 -10.61
N VAL A 62 -1.47 -0.33 -9.51
CA VAL A 62 -2.52 -0.42 -8.47
C VAL A 62 -3.91 0.02 -8.96
N ASN A 63 -4.00 0.69 -10.11
CA ASN A 63 -5.27 1.05 -10.74
C ASN A 63 -5.90 -0.12 -11.52
N ASP A 64 -5.15 -1.15 -11.82
CA ASP A 64 -5.67 -2.39 -12.41
C ASP A 64 -6.20 -3.30 -11.29
N ALA A 65 -7.51 -3.32 -11.12
CA ALA A 65 -8.17 -4.09 -10.07
C ALA A 65 -7.95 -5.59 -10.25
N ALA A 66 -8.00 -6.09 -11.49
CA ALA A 66 -7.82 -7.51 -11.78
C ALA A 66 -6.37 -7.96 -11.47
N ALA A 67 -5.39 -7.14 -11.85
CA ALA A 67 -3.98 -7.40 -11.51
C ALA A 67 -3.73 -7.37 -9.99
N CYS A 68 -4.39 -6.46 -9.27
CA CYS A 68 -4.31 -6.42 -7.80
C CYS A 68 -4.85 -7.72 -7.17
N ASP A 69 -6.03 -8.16 -7.58
CA ASP A 69 -6.65 -9.39 -7.07
C ASP A 69 -5.79 -10.61 -7.42
N ALA A 70 -5.31 -10.71 -8.67
CA ALA A 70 -4.44 -11.81 -9.13
C ALA A 70 -3.14 -11.88 -8.33
N LEU A 71 -2.50 -10.74 -8.02
CA LEU A 71 -1.28 -10.72 -7.21
C LEU A 71 -1.55 -11.18 -5.78
N ILE A 72 -2.64 -10.71 -5.15
CA ILE A 72 -3.02 -11.15 -3.79
C ILE A 72 -3.24 -12.67 -3.77
N ASP A 73 -4.00 -13.20 -4.73
CA ASP A 73 -4.28 -14.63 -4.84
C ASP A 73 -3.00 -15.46 -5.05
N SER A 74 -2.09 -14.99 -5.92
CA SER A 74 -0.80 -15.64 -6.15
C SER A 74 0.04 -15.68 -4.87
N ILE A 75 0.16 -14.56 -4.14
CA ILE A 75 0.89 -14.51 -2.86
C ILE A 75 0.31 -15.52 -1.88
N VAL A 76 -1.02 -15.53 -1.71
CA VAL A 76 -1.69 -16.44 -0.76
C VAL A 76 -1.50 -17.91 -1.18
N LYS A 77 -1.58 -18.20 -2.48
CA LYS A 77 -1.38 -19.55 -3.02
C LYS A 77 0.06 -20.04 -2.83
N GLU A 78 1.05 -19.19 -3.10
CA GLU A 78 2.46 -19.58 -3.09
C GLU A 78 3.08 -19.54 -1.69
N ARG A 79 2.64 -18.62 -0.85
CA ARG A 79 3.23 -18.38 0.49
C ARG A 79 2.33 -18.82 1.65
N GLY A 80 1.10 -19.22 1.36
CA GLY A 80 0.13 -19.71 2.37
C GLY A 80 -0.64 -18.61 3.10
N ALA A 81 -0.13 -17.37 3.14
CA ALA A 81 -0.76 -16.24 3.83
C ALA A 81 -0.35 -14.90 3.21
N LEU A 82 -1.11 -13.86 3.56
CA LEU A 82 -0.71 -12.45 3.40
C LEU A 82 -1.07 -11.73 4.70
N ASN A 83 -0.08 -11.42 5.51
CA ASN A 83 -0.25 -10.92 6.89
C ASN A 83 -0.17 -9.40 6.98
N ILE A 84 0.60 -8.76 6.11
CA ILE A 84 0.87 -7.32 6.15
C ILE A 84 0.64 -6.73 4.76
N LEU A 85 -0.20 -5.70 4.69
CA LEU A 85 -0.35 -4.86 3.51
C LEU A 85 0.14 -3.45 3.83
N VAL A 86 1.07 -2.93 3.04
CA VAL A 86 1.49 -1.53 3.07
C VAL A 86 1.06 -0.86 1.77
N ASN A 87 0.05 -0.03 1.84
CA ASN A 87 -0.40 0.84 0.75
C ASN A 87 0.46 2.10 0.75
N ASN A 88 1.51 2.11 -0.07
CA ASN A 88 2.44 3.21 -0.21
C ASN A 88 2.43 3.83 -1.63
N ALA A 89 2.09 3.06 -2.66
CA ALA A 89 1.99 3.60 -4.02
C ALA A 89 1.12 4.85 -4.07
N GLY A 90 1.58 5.88 -4.76
CA GLY A 90 0.84 7.13 -4.89
C GLY A 90 1.50 8.06 -5.90
N ILE A 91 0.73 9.02 -6.37
CA ILE A 91 1.14 10.07 -7.31
C ILE A 91 0.69 11.43 -6.81
N THR A 92 1.30 12.48 -7.33
CA THR A 92 0.82 13.86 -7.24
C THR A 92 0.57 14.42 -8.65
N GLN A 93 -0.43 15.27 -8.77
CA GLN A 93 -0.72 16.07 -9.95
C GLN A 93 -1.13 17.46 -9.44
N ASP A 94 -0.12 18.27 -9.19
CA ASP A 94 -0.30 19.55 -8.50
C ASP A 94 -0.76 20.63 -9.48
N ASN A 95 -1.87 21.27 -9.17
CA ASN A 95 -2.40 22.41 -9.92
C ASN A 95 -3.33 23.24 -9.04
N LEU A 96 -3.39 24.57 -9.28
CA LEU A 96 -4.37 25.41 -8.58
C LEU A 96 -5.79 24.95 -8.89
N ALA A 97 -6.69 24.96 -7.90
CA ALA A 97 -8.04 24.42 -8.02
C ALA A 97 -8.81 24.97 -9.25
N MET A 98 -8.64 26.28 -9.54
CA MET A 98 -9.29 26.91 -10.72
C MET A 98 -8.72 26.46 -12.07
N ARG A 99 -7.58 25.76 -12.09
CA ARG A 99 -6.90 25.25 -13.31
C ARG A 99 -6.82 23.74 -13.34
N MET A 100 -7.12 23.08 -12.22
CA MET A 100 -7.06 21.63 -12.09
C MET A 100 -8.07 20.99 -13.03
N LYS A 101 -7.58 20.08 -13.87
CA LYS A 101 -8.42 19.33 -14.81
C LYS A 101 -9.03 18.11 -14.14
N ASP A 102 -10.15 17.62 -14.68
CA ASP A 102 -10.84 16.44 -14.15
C ASP A 102 -9.97 15.17 -14.21
N ASP A 103 -9.10 15.05 -15.23
CA ASP A 103 -8.15 13.94 -15.33
C ASP A 103 -7.04 14.00 -14.30
N GLU A 104 -6.53 15.20 -13.95
CA GLU A 104 -5.57 15.41 -12.87
C GLU A 104 -6.19 15.06 -11.50
N TRP A 105 -7.45 15.43 -11.29
CA TRP A 105 -8.21 15.05 -10.11
C TRP A 105 -8.41 13.54 -10.05
N THR A 106 -8.99 12.96 -11.08
CA THR A 106 -9.41 11.55 -11.12
C THR A 106 -8.21 10.62 -10.98
N SER A 107 -7.09 10.90 -11.68
CA SER A 107 -5.89 10.05 -11.59
C SER A 107 -5.31 9.99 -10.17
N VAL A 108 -5.32 11.12 -9.44
CA VAL A 108 -4.86 11.16 -8.05
C VAL A 108 -5.83 10.43 -7.12
N ILE A 109 -7.14 10.65 -7.26
CA ILE A 109 -8.16 9.95 -6.46
C ILE A 109 -8.10 8.44 -6.72
N ASP A 110 -8.00 8.01 -7.97
CA ASP A 110 -7.96 6.59 -8.32
C ASP A 110 -6.74 5.89 -7.73
N THR A 111 -5.57 6.52 -7.86
CA THR A 111 -4.32 5.91 -7.38
C THR A 111 -4.19 6.00 -5.87
N ASN A 112 -4.47 7.17 -5.26
CA ASN A 112 -4.15 7.42 -3.86
C ASN A 112 -5.30 7.07 -2.89
N LEU A 113 -6.53 6.83 -3.38
CA LEU A 113 -7.68 6.49 -2.55
C LEU A 113 -8.38 5.22 -3.03
N SER A 114 -8.86 5.18 -4.29
CA SER A 114 -9.64 4.04 -4.79
C SER A 114 -8.83 2.75 -4.81
N ALA A 115 -7.56 2.81 -5.26
CA ALA A 115 -6.66 1.66 -5.26
C ALA A 115 -6.34 1.18 -3.84
N VAL A 116 -6.12 2.10 -2.89
CA VAL A 116 -5.90 1.76 -1.48
C VAL A 116 -7.08 1.00 -0.90
N PHE A 117 -8.32 1.44 -1.18
CA PHE A 117 -9.54 0.74 -0.78
C PHE A 117 -9.61 -0.66 -1.39
N ARG A 118 -9.36 -0.79 -2.72
CA ARG A 118 -9.43 -2.09 -3.42
C ARG A 118 -8.45 -3.10 -2.83
N LEU A 119 -7.19 -2.70 -2.63
CA LEU A 119 -6.17 -3.55 -2.03
C LEU A 119 -6.51 -3.91 -0.57
N ALA A 120 -6.95 -2.93 0.23
CA ALA A 120 -7.39 -3.19 1.60
C ALA A 120 -8.52 -4.22 1.63
N ARG A 121 -9.56 -4.06 0.78
CA ARG A 121 -10.68 -5.01 0.65
C ARG A 121 -10.20 -6.39 0.20
N GLY A 122 -9.29 -6.46 -0.78
CA GLY A 122 -8.77 -7.72 -1.33
C GLY A 122 -8.06 -8.59 -0.30
N VAL A 123 -7.34 -7.98 0.64
CA VAL A 123 -6.61 -8.73 1.68
C VAL A 123 -7.47 -9.14 2.87
N LEU A 124 -8.70 -8.62 3.04
CA LEU A 124 -9.52 -8.92 4.23
C LEU A 124 -9.82 -10.41 4.37
N ARG A 125 -10.24 -11.05 3.26
CA ARG A 125 -10.61 -12.48 3.29
C ARG A 125 -9.42 -13.39 3.65
N PRO A 126 -8.25 -13.29 3.00
CA PRO A 126 -7.07 -14.04 3.43
C PRO A 126 -6.63 -13.72 4.87
N MET A 127 -6.67 -12.46 5.31
CA MET A 127 -6.31 -12.08 6.68
C MET A 127 -7.29 -12.65 7.72
N MET A 128 -8.60 -12.65 7.43
CA MET A 128 -9.58 -13.31 8.31
C MET A 128 -9.34 -14.81 8.40
N LYS A 129 -9.01 -15.48 7.30
CA LYS A 129 -8.65 -16.89 7.28
C LYS A 129 -7.38 -17.17 8.09
N ALA A 130 -6.40 -16.29 8.03
CA ALA A 130 -5.17 -16.34 8.83
C ALA A 130 -5.37 -15.92 10.31
N LYS A 131 -6.59 -15.51 10.70
CA LYS A 131 -6.97 -15.04 12.05
C LYS A 131 -6.17 -13.79 12.50
N GLY A 132 -5.77 -12.95 11.58
CA GLY A 132 -5.08 -11.70 11.88
C GLY A 132 -4.46 -11.06 10.65
N GLY A 133 -4.18 -9.77 10.75
CA GLY A 133 -3.53 -9.01 9.68
C GLY A 133 -3.21 -7.57 10.09
N ARG A 134 -2.38 -6.93 9.30
CA ARG A 134 -1.96 -5.53 9.50
C ARG A 134 -2.06 -4.79 8.18
N ILE A 135 -2.94 -3.80 8.12
CA ILE A 135 -3.06 -2.88 6.97
C ILE A 135 -2.49 -1.55 7.39
N ILE A 136 -1.48 -1.08 6.68
CA ILE A 136 -0.77 0.17 6.93
C ILE A 136 -0.90 1.04 5.69
N ASN A 137 -1.54 2.19 5.82
CA ASN A 137 -1.75 3.13 4.74
C ASN A 137 -0.83 4.35 4.90
N ILE A 138 0.02 4.61 3.92
CA ILE A 138 0.87 5.80 3.92
C ILE A 138 0.04 6.98 3.42
N THR A 139 -0.31 7.83 4.38
CA THR A 139 -1.05 9.07 4.15
C THR A 139 -0.08 10.26 4.00
N SER A 140 -0.43 11.42 4.48
CA SER A 140 0.43 12.61 4.52
C SER A 140 -0.15 13.60 5.53
N VAL A 141 0.69 14.44 6.11
CA VAL A 141 0.27 15.63 6.86
C VAL A 141 -0.63 16.55 6.01
N VAL A 142 -0.42 16.58 4.69
CA VAL A 142 -1.25 17.35 3.75
C VAL A 142 -2.71 16.93 3.78
N GLY A 143 -3.02 15.67 4.10
CA GLY A 143 -4.40 15.21 4.28
C GLY A 143 -5.14 15.88 5.44
N SER A 144 -4.41 16.44 6.41
CA SER A 144 -4.98 17.15 7.56
C SER A 144 -4.82 18.67 7.43
N SER A 145 -3.67 19.16 6.95
CA SER A 145 -3.38 20.59 6.87
C SER A 145 -3.85 21.23 5.56
N GLY A 146 -3.99 20.44 4.48
CA GLY A 146 -4.06 20.96 3.13
C GLY A 146 -2.72 21.50 2.64
N ASN A 147 -2.62 21.73 1.34
CA ASN A 147 -1.51 22.44 0.71
C ASN A 147 -2.01 23.11 -0.58
N PRO A 148 -1.68 24.39 -0.86
CA PRO A 148 -2.06 25.04 -2.11
C PRO A 148 -1.60 24.23 -3.33
N GLY A 149 -2.49 24.07 -4.32
CA GLY A 149 -2.22 23.28 -5.53
C GLY A 149 -2.41 21.76 -5.37
N GLN A 150 -2.76 21.26 -4.19
CA GLN A 150 -2.89 19.82 -3.91
C GLN A 150 -4.29 19.43 -3.42
N ALA A 151 -5.34 20.07 -3.93
CA ALA A 151 -6.71 19.77 -3.51
C ALA A 151 -7.07 18.29 -3.72
N ASN A 152 -6.70 17.68 -4.85
CA ASN A 152 -6.87 16.26 -5.16
C ASN A 152 -6.08 15.36 -4.21
N TYR A 153 -4.81 15.66 -3.98
CA TYR A 153 -3.94 14.87 -3.09
C TYR A 153 -4.39 14.95 -1.63
N ALA A 154 -4.71 16.17 -1.13
CA ALA A 154 -5.24 16.37 0.21
C ALA A 154 -6.55 15.60 0.41
N ALA A 155 -7.49 15.70 -0.54
CA ALA A 155 -8.74 14.95 -0.51
C ALA A 155 -8.53 13.45 -0.45
N ALA A 156 -7.62 12.90 -1.30
CA ALA A 156 -7.31 11.48 -1.32
C ALA A 156 -6.71 11.02 0.03
N LYS A 157 -5.73 11.75 0.56
CA LYS A 157 -5.04 11.36 1.80
C LYS A 157 -5.96 11.51 3.05
N ALA A 158 -6.81 12.52 3.08
CA ALA A 158 -7.88 12.65 4.09
C ALA A 158 -8.91 11.51 3.98
N GLY A 159 -9.31 11.17 2.74
CA GLY A 159 -10.22 10.06 2.45
C GLY A 159 -9.69 8.72 2.94
N VAL A 160 -8.39 8.43 2.70
CA VAL A 160 -7.73 7.21 3.22
C VAL A 160 -7.81 7.17 4.75
N ALA A 161 -7.56 8.29 5.44
CA ALA A 161 -7.62 8.33 6.90
C ALA A 161 -9.04 8.06 7.42
N GLY A 162 -10.07 8.63 6.77
CA GLY A 162 -11.48 8.38 7.08
C GLY A 162 -11.87 6.92 6.87
N MET A 163 -11.55 6.38 5.68
CA MET A 163 -11.76 4.98 5.31
C MET A 163 -11.08 4.02 6.29
N SER A 164 -9.83 4.30 6.67
CA SER A 164 -9.06 3.45 7.59
C SER A 164 -9.73 3.34 8.95
N ARG A 165 -10.28 4.45 9.48
CA ARG A 165 -11.04 4.43 10.75
C ARG A 165 -12.31 3.58 10.66
N ALA A 166 -13.02 3.64 9.54
CA ALA A 166 -14.21 2.82 9.32
C ALA A 166 -13.85 1.34 9.27
N LEU A 167 -12.87 0.96 8.43
CA LEU A 167 -12.41 -0.42 8.32
C LEU A 167 -11.87 -0.96 9.65
N ALA A 168 -11.11 -0.18 10.41
CA ALA A 168 -10.57 -0.60 11.70
C ALA A 168 -11.69 -1.00 12.68
N ARG A 169 -12.81 -0.27 12.68
CA ARG A 169 -14.00 -0.59 13.52
C ARG A 169 -14.73 -1.84 13.02
N GLU A 170 -14.82 -2.01 11.70
CA GLU A 170 -15.51 -3.13 11.07
C GLU A 170 -14.82 -4.47 11.32
N ILE A 171 -13.49 -4.50 11.23
CA ILE A 171 -12.71 -5.75 11.22
C ILE A 171 -11.83 -5.97 12.45
N GLY A 172 -11.80 -5.03 13.40
CA GLY A 172 -10.94 -5.11 14.59
C GLY A 172 -11.16 -6.37 15.44
N SER A 173 -12.39 -6.85 15.53
CA SER A 173 -12.74 -8.11 16.24
C SER A 173 -12.10 -9.36 15.62
N ARG A 174 -11.55 -9.26 14.40
CA ARG A 174 -10.85 -10.35 13.69
C ARG A 174 -9.34 -10.31 13.86
N ASN A 175 -8.82 -9.53 14.83
CA ASN A 175 -7.38 -9.29 15.01
C ASN A 175 -6.71 -8.68 13.75
N ILE A 176 -7.46 -7.90 12.99
CA ILE A 176 -6.94 -7.15 11.84
C ILE A 176 -6.93 -5.68 12.22
N THR A 177 -5.75 -5.04 12.15
CA THR A 177 -5.62 -3.61 12.41
C THR A 177 -5.46 -2.82 11.12
N VAL A 178 -6.04 -1.63 11.07
CA VAL A 178 -5.88 -0.69 9.96
C VAL A 178 -5.38 0.62 10.52
N ASN A 179 -4.17 1.00 10.14
CA ASN A 179 -3.50 2.20 10.63
C ASN A 179 -3.00 3.08 9.48
N CYS A 180 -2.86 4.36 9.78
CA CYS A 180 -2.27 5.33 8.88
C CYS A 180 -0.94 5.84 9.45
N VAL A 181 0.04 6.01 8.58
CA VAL A 181 1.27 6.76 8.85
C VAL A 181 1.24 7.99 7.97
N ALA A 182 1.38 9.16 8.57
CA ALA A 182 1.34 10.46 7.89
C ALA A 182 2.74 11.11 7.89
N PRO A 183 3.58 10.85 6.90
CA PRO A 183 4.86 11.52 6.77
C PRO A 183 4.68 13.03 6.63
N GLY A 184 5.66 13.78 7.16
CA GLY A 184 5.82 15.21 6.95
C GLY A 184 6.56 15.54 5.65
N PHE A 185 7.03 16.79 5.56
CA PHE A 185 7.86 17.29 4.46
C PHE A 185 9.33 16.89 4.66
#